data_46bcaa6d288e3482aeba0f46e219ccd5
#
_entry.id   46bcaa6d288e3482aeba0f46e219ccd5
#
_cell.length_a   1.000
_cell.length_b   1.000
_cell.length_c   1.000
_cell.angle_alpha   90.00
_cell.angle_beta   90.00
_cell.angle_gamma   90.00
#
_symmetry.space_group_name_H-M   'P 1'
#
loop_
_entity.id
_entity.type
_entity.pdbx_description
1 polymer ?
#
loop_
_entity_poly.entity_id
_entity_poly.type
_entity_poly.pdbx_seq_one_letter_code
_entity_poly.pdbx_strand_id
1 'polypeptide(L)'
;MNEIFIREKLQQKLAREHKGTHTEFLSELPVANFSRRIDLVMANGKLSGFEIKSEQDTLKRLEGQLEVYTQYFEDVVVVCATKHLQGVMDIAPENVGVWEFNGKKFIIHR
;
A
#
# COMPACT_ATOMS: atom_id res chain seq x y z
N MET A 1 -10.19 -9.79 8.33
CA MET A 1 -10.27 -8.54 7.54
C MET A 1 -9.72 -8.80 6.16
N ASN A 2 -10.48 -8.42 5.15
CA ASN A 2 -10.06 -8.60 3.77
C ASN A 2 -9.39 -7.31 3.24
N GLU A 3 -8.92 -7.37 2.00
CA GLU A 3 -8.21 -6.25 1.38
C GLU A 3 -9.10 -5.01 1.27
N ILE A 4 -10.38 -5.18 0.92
CA ILE A 4 -11.30 -4.04 0.75
C ILE A 4 -11.48 -3.30 2.08
N PHE A 5 -11.63 -4.02 3.19
CA PHE A 5 -11.78 -3.39 4.51
C PHE A 5 -10.54 -2.56 4.87
N ILE A 6 -9.35 -3.14 4.67
CA ILE A 6 -8.10 -2.44 4.97
C ILE A 6 -7.96 -1.21 4.08
N ARG A 7 -8.27 -1.34 2.80
CA ARG A 7 -8.19 -0.23 1.85
C ARG A 7 -9.09 0.93 2.24
N GLU A 8 -10.33 0.63 2.66
CA GLU A 8 -11.25 1.67 3.10
C GLU A 8 -10.73 2.41 4.34
N LYS A 9 -10.22 1.66 5.32
CA LYS A 9 -9.63 2.26 6.53
C LYS A 9 -8.40 3.09 6.20
N LEU A 10 -7.56 2.60 5.30
CA LEU A 10 -6.38 3.32 4.84
C LEU A 10 -6.76 4.63 4.16
N GLN A 11 -7.73 4.59 3.26
CA GLN A 11 -8.16 5.80 2.56
C GLN A 11 -8.73 6.82 3.53
N GLN A 12 -9.50 6.40 4.52
CA GLN A 12 -10.02 7.30 5.56
C GLN A 12 -8.88 7.96 6.35
N LYS A 13 -7.87 7.19 6.73
CA LYS A 13 -6.70 7.71 7.43
C LYS A 13 -5.98 8.76 6.60
N LEU A 14 -5.69 8.42 5.34
CA LEU A 14 -4.96 9.32 4.45
C LEU A 14 -5.76 10.60 4.16
N ALA A 15 -7.07 10.48 3.99
CA ALA A 15 -7.93 11.64 3.77
C ALA A 15 -7.89 12.60 4.97
N ARG A 16 -7.89 12.06 6.20
CA ARG A 16 -7.80 12.89 7.40
C ARG A 16 -6.45 13.59 7.50
N GLU A 17 -5.36 12.86 7.21
CA GLU A 17 -4.00 13.39 7.32
C GLU A 17 -3.71 14.48 6.29
N HIS A 18 -4.40 14.44 5.15
CA HIS A 18 -4.20 15.39 4.06
C HIS A 18 -5.38 16.36 3.91
N LYS A 19 -6.17 16.50 4.96
CA LYS A 19 -7.30 17.43 4.97
C LYS A 19 -6.81 18.85 4.69
N GLY A 20 -7.51 19.56 3.81
CA GLY A 20 -7.14 20.92 3.44
C GLY A 20 -6.19 21.01 2.26
N THR A 21 -5.73 19.87 1.74
CA THR A 21 -4.95 19.82 0.50
C THR A 21 -5.80 19.18 -0.59
N HIS A 22 -5.45 19.46 -1.85
CA HIS A 22 -6.12 18.78 -2.97
C HIS A 22 -5.55 17.36 -3.06
N THR A 23 -6.35 16.37 -2.71
CA THR A 23 -5.95 14.96 -2.68
C THR A 23 -7.00 14.11 -3.37
N GLU A 24 -6.56 13.25 -4.28
CA GLU A 24 -7.43 12.31 -4.97
C GLU A 24 -6.93 10.89 -4.76
N PHE A 25 -7.84 9.94 -4.79
CA PHE A 25 -7.55 8.52 -4.62
C PHE A 25 -8.03 7.72 -5.83
N LEU A 26 -7.23 6.75 -6.23
CA LEU A 26 -7.56 5.80 -7.29
C LEU A 26 -7.37 4.39 -6.75
N SER A 27 -8.37 3.54 -6.94
CA SER A 27 -8.29 2.14 -6.53
C SER A 27 -7.99 1.25 -7.72
N GLU A 28 -7.20 0.20 -7.49
CA GLU A 28 -6.93 -0.83 -8.47
C GLU A 28 -6.41 -0.28 -9.80
N LEU A 29 -5.43 0.62 -9.72
CA LEU A 29 -4.86 1.25 -10.90
C LEU A 29 -3.95 0.28 -11.66
N PRO A 30 -4.22 0.02 -12.95
CA PRO A 30 -3.32 -0.80 -13.78
C PRO A 30 -2.01 -0.05 -14.07
N VAL A 31 -0.91 -0.78 -14.06
CA VAL A 31 0.41 -0.27 -14.43
C VAL A 31 1.13 -1.29 -15.28
N ALA A 32 2.24 -0.89 -15.91
CA ALA A 32 3.08 -1.79 -16.71
C ALA A 32 2.29 -2.57 -17.75
N ASN A 33 1.53 -1.86 -18.60
CA ASN A 33 0.69 -2.45 -19.64
C ASN A 33 -0.30 -3.47 -19.07
N PHE A 34 -0.90 -3.13 -17.94
CA PHE A 34 -1.89 -3.96 -17.24
C PHE A 34 -1.33 -5.27 -16.68
N SER A 35 0.01 -5.43 -16.64
CA SER A 35 0.62 -6.62 -16.05
C SER A 35 0.53 -6.64 -14.53
N ARG A 36 0.36 -5.47 -13.91
CA ARG A 36 0.19 -5.30 -12.47
C ARG A 36 -0.95 -4.33 -12.20
N ARG A 37 -1.52 -4.44 -11.01
CA ARG A 37 -2.59 -3.55 -10.58
C ARG A 37 -2.36 -3.21 -9.11
N ILE A 38 -2.08 -1.94 -8.82
CA ILE A 38 -1.83 -1.50 -7.45
C ILE A 38 -3.15 -1.22 -6.74
N ASP A 39 -3.24 -1.54 -5.46
CA ASP A 39 -4.49 -1.49 -4.72
C ASP A 39 -5.02 -0.08 -4.50
N LEU A 40 -4.16 0.86 -4.12
CA LEU A 40 -4.58 2.24 -3.88
C LEU A 40 -3.47 3.21 -4.26
N VAL A 41 -3.85 4.31 -4.88
CA VAL A 41 -2.94 5.41 -5.21
C VAL A 41 -3.49 6.69 -4.62
N MET A 42 -2.63 7.47 -3.99
CA MET A 42 -2.95 8.82 -3.53
C MET A 42 -2.19 9.82 -4.39
N ALA A 43 -2.94 10.78 -4.96
CA ALA A 43 -2.37 11.84 -5.78
C ALA A 43 -2.60 13.19 -5.08
N ASN A 44 -1.53 13.82 -4.62
CA ASN A 44 -1.59 15.09 -3.89
C ASN A 44 -0.37 15.96 -4.20
N GLY A 45 -0.04 16.08 -5.48
CA GLY A 45 1.18 16.76 -5.93
C GLY A 45 2.29 15.78 -6.23
N LYS A 46 2.18 14.57 -5.74
CA LYS A 46 3.02 13.43 -6.10
C LYS A 46 2.14 12.18 -6.09
N LEU A 47 2.67 11.09 -6.62
CA LEU A 47 1.95 9.81 -6.65
C LEU A 47 2.52 8.86 -5.60
N SER A 48 1.67 8.47 -4.67
CA SER A 48 2.02 7.49 -3.63
C SER A 48 1.20 6.23 -3.85
N GLY A 49 1.87 5.09 -3.97
CA GLY A 49 1.23 3.81 -4.21
C GLY A 49 1.23 2.95 -2.95
N PHE A 50 0.10 2.28 -2.71
CA PHE A 50 -0.09 1.42 -1.55
C PHE A 50 -0.50 0.03 -2.01
N GLU A 51 0.25 -0.98 -1.59
CA GLU A 51 -0.08 -2.38 -1.83
C GLU A 51 -0.55 -3.00 -0.52
N ILE A 52 -1.71 -3.65 -0.55
CA ILE A 52 -2.34 -4.18 0.65
C ILE A 52 -2.19 -5.70 0.68
N LYS A 53 -1.71 -6.23 1.80
CA LYS A 53 -1.60 -7.67 2.03
C LYS A 53 -2.43 -8.03 3.24
N SER A 54 -3.64 -8.52 2.98
CA SER A 54 -4.57 -8.93 4.02
C SER A 54 -4.20 -10.32 4.55
N GLU A 55 -4.95 -10.77 5.56
CA GLU A 55 -4.71 -12.09 6.17
C GLU A 55 -4.89 -13.25 5.19
N GLN A 56 -5.74 -13.06 4.17
CA GLN A 56 -6.00 -14.09 3.16
C GLN A 56 -4.96 -14.12 2.05
N ASP A 57 -4.13 -13.07 1.94
CA ASP A 57 -3.15 -12.98 0.87
C ASP A 57 -1.89 -13.80 1.16
N THR A 58 -1.13 -14.08 0.10
CA THR A 58 0.23 -14.61 0.23
C THR A 58 1.21 -13.54 -0.22
N LEU A 59 2.49 -13.72 0.11
CA LEU A 59 3.53 -12.78 -0.28
C LEU A 59 4.29 -13.21 -1.54
N LYS A 60 3.78 -14.23 -2.24
CA LYS A 60 4.50 -14.81 -3.40
C LYS A 60 4.80 -13.82 -4.51
N ARG A 61 3.91 -12.86 -4.74
CA ARG A 61 4.08 -11.89 -5.83
C ARG A 61 4.64 -10.55 -5.35
N LEU A 62 4.86 -10.39 -4.05
CA LEU A 62 5.20 -9.07 -3.49
C LEU A 62 6.50 -8.52 -4.07
N GLU A 63 7.55 -9.32 -4.17
CA GLU A 63 8.83 -8.85 -4.69
C GLU A 63 8.68 -8.29 -6.10
N GLY A 64 8.01 -9.04 -6.99
CA GLY A 64 7.78 -8.59 -8.36
C GLY A 64 6.87 -7.37 -8.44
N GLN A 65 5.87 -7.29 -7.57
CA GLN A 65 5.00 -6.11 -7.50
C GLN A 65 5.81 -4.87 -7.13
N LEU A 66 6.65 -4.96 -6.12
CA LEU A 66 7.44 -3.82 -5.66
C LEU A 66 8.48 -3.38 -6.68
N GLU A 67 9.08 -4.32 -7.44
CA GLU A 67 9.99 -3.98 -8.53
C GLU A 67 9.30 -3.08 -9.56
N VAL A 68 8.05 -3.35 -9.87
CA VAL A 68 7.29 -2.55 -10.82
C VAL A 68 6.86 -1.23 -10.19
N TYR A 69 6.25 -1.28 -9.00
CA TYR A 69 5.66 -0.08 -8.41
C TYR A 69 6.68 1.01 -8.10
N THR A 70 7.89 0.65 -7.68
CA THR A 70 8.93 1.64 -7.40
C THR A 70 9.41 2.38 -8.65
N GLN A 71 9.08 1.89 -9.83
CA GLN A 71 9.36 2.59 -11.08
C GLN A 71 8.28 3.61 -11.46
N TYR A 72 7.06 3.45 -10.95
CA TYR A 72 5.92 4.28 -11.35
C TYR A 72 5.49 5.29 -10.29
N PHE A 73 5.79 5.03 -9.02
CA PHE A 73 5.31 5.88 -7.93
C PHE A 73 6.48 6.46 -7.14
N GLU A 74 6.34 7.72 -6.73
CA GLU A 74 7.38 8.41 -5.96
C GLU A 74 7.54 7.81 -4.56
N ASP A 75 6.43 7.40 -3.95
CA ASP A 75 6.44 6.67 -2.69
C ASP A 75 5.68 5.37 -2.87
N VAL A 76 6.20 4.30 -2.31
CA VAL A 76 5.52 3.00 -2.27
C VAL A 76 5.50 2.51 -0.84
N VAL A 77 4.32 2.07 -0.38
CA VAL A 77 4.12 1.55 0.97
C VAL A 77 3.39 0.22 0.86
N VAL A 78 3.85 -0.77 1.61
CA VAL A 78 3.10 -2.01 1.81
C VAL A 78 2.35 -1.89 3.13
N VAL A 79 1.03 -2.09 3.06
CA VAL A 79 0.18 -2.09 4.25
C VAL A 79 -0.26 -3.52 4.48
N CYS A 80 0.17 -4.13 5.58
CA CYS A 80 -0.05 -5.56 5.78
C CYS A 80 -0.73 -5.89 7.10
N ALA A 81 -1.45 -7.00 7.10
CA ALA A 81 -1.95 -7.60 8.34
C ALA A 81 -0.77 -8.02 9.23
N THR A 82 -1.00 -8.07 10.53
CA THR A 82 0.05 -8.38 11.51
C THR A 82 0.83 -9.66 11.17
N LYS A 83 0.13 -10.70 10.72
CA LYS A 83 0.80 -11.98 10.42
C LYS A 83 1.82 -11.89 9.30
N HIS A 84 1.70 -10.89 8.42
CA HIS A 84 2.60 -10.71 7.29
C HIS A 84 3.76 -9.76 7.57
N LEU A 85 3.77 -9.10 8.73
CA LEU A 85 4.74 -8.04 8.98
C LEU A 85 6.18 -8.48 8.77
N GLN A 86 6.59 -9.59 9.39
CA GLN A 86 7.98 -10.03 9.27
C GLN A 86 8.33 -10.41 7.83
N GLY A 87 7.41 -11.11 7.15
CA GLY A 87 7.64 -11.49 5.75
C GLY A 87 7.78 -10.28 4.84
N VAL A 88 6.95 -9.26 5.05
CA VAL A 88 7.05 -8.03 4.27
C VAL A 88 8.36 -7.30 4.57
N MET A 89 8.75 -7.21 5.83
CA MET A 89 10.02 -6.58 6.20
C MET A 89 11.22 -7.30 5.57
N ASP A 90 11.14 -8.61 5.42
CA ASP A 90 12.21 -9.40 4.80
C ASP A 90 12.30 -9.17 3.29
N ILE A 91 11.16 -8.93 2.64
CA ILE A 91 11.06 -8.82 1.18
C ILE A 91 11.24 -7.38 0.70
N ALA A 92 10.64 -6.40 1.39
CA ALA A 92 10.57 -5.03 0.90
C ALA A 92 11.92 -4.34 1.00
N PRO A 93 12.38 -3.67 -0.08
CA PRO A 93 13.61 -2.89 -0.02
C PRO A 93 13.46 -1.69 0.92
N GLU A 94 14.59 -1.12 1.34
CA GLU A 94 14.60 -0.05 2.36
C GLU A 94 13.84 1.20 1.95
N ASN A 95 13.72 1.46 0.65
CA ASN A 95 13.00 2.63 0.16
C ASN A 95 11.49 2.43 0.08
N VAL A 96 11.00 1.26 0.48
CA VAL A 96 9.57 0.96 0.53
C VAL A 96 9.09 1.04 1.97
N GLY A 97 8.04 1.82 2.22
CA GLY A 97 7.45 1.92 3.55
C GLY A 97 6.71 0.64 3.94
N VAL A 98 6.68 0.34 5.23
CA VAL A 98 5.97 -0.83 5.75
C VAL A 98 5.09 -0.40 6.90
N TRP A 99 3.79 -0.53 6.71
CA TRP A 99 2.78 -0.22 7.73
C TRP A 99 2.03 -1.50 8.08
N GLU A 100 1.76 -1.68 9.36
CA GLU A 100 0.96 -2.79 9.85
C GLU A 100 -0.44 -2.31 10.21
N PHE A 101 -1.47 -3.06 9.80
CA PHE A 101 -2.83 -2.83 10.26
C PHE A 101 -3.25 -3.99 11.14
N ASN A 102 -3.48 -3.72 12.44
CA ASN A 102 -3.78 -4.78 13.41
C ASN A 102 -5.28 -5.01 13.62
N GLY A 103 -6.12 -4.39 12.77
CA GLY A 103 -7.57 -4.48 12.90
C GLY A 103 -8.19 -3.25 13.54
N LYS A 104 -7.38 -2.45 14.23
CA LYS A 104 -7.83 -1.23 14.91
C LYS A 104 -7.09 0.00 14.43
N LYS A 105 -5.79 -0.09 14.32
CA LYS A 105 -4.96 1.05 13.95
C LYS A 105 -3.83 0.65 13.02
N PHE A 106 -3.24 1.66 12.39
CA PHE A 106 -2.05 1.50 11.57
C PHE A 106 -0.81 1.82 12.39
N ILE A 107 0.19 0.98 12.26
CA ILE A 107 1.49 1.16 12.92
C ILE A 107 2.53 1.29 11.82
N ILE A 108 3.19 2.43 11.76
CA ILE A 108 4.20 2.70 10.75
C ILE A 108 5.53 2.17 11.27
N HIS A 109 6.05 1.12 10.61
CA HIS A 109 7.33 0.51 10.98
C HIS A 109 8.49 1.14 10.22
N ARG A 110 8.20 1.66 9.02
CA ARG A 110 9.25 2.23 8.21
C ARG A 110 8.68 3.16 7.15
#